data_3b8a1a01dcce8dadc7e20af3f959eb9b
#
_entry.id   3b8a1a01dcce8dadc7e20af3f959eb9b
#
_cell.length_a   1.000
_cell.length_b   1.000
_cell.length_c   1.000
_cell.angle_alpha   90.00
_cell.angle_beta   90.00
_cell.angle_gamma   90.00
#
_symmetry.space_group_name_H-M   'P 1'
#
loop_
_entity.id
_entity.type
_entity.pdbx_description
1 polymer ?
#
loop_
_entity_poly.entity_id
_entity_poly.type
_entity_poly.pdbx_seq_one_letter_code
_entity_poly.pdbx_strand_id
1 'polypeptide(L)'
;EMTSSLVGSEMCIRDRYRIIFILLRAGLNWTTIPHADWNECQKILKIDWDAIYKECVRHGVLAIAWDGLLRLVEENVIPSSKLPERRLKIQWGINVKRIEQQYAEQWVIASDIALRYRGAGIRTLVLKGFAISHLYPQPNHRPCGDFDCFLMGQYEFGNLLAERWGASVKRDFYKHSHIRYKGLVVENHQFCTAIRGSRRAKDFERLLQKCLHNCNPVYLGDSVLEAPPDLFNALFLTKHAQGHFLTEGITLRHLCDWAILLKERGELIDWPLFHRICEKYGMRLFSETMTQLSFSVLGIKTEKNVFNEDACRAGQLLSDIIIGSRSIFNSPSSDWWKRGAIIFNIFKDRWKYRLFTDTNVYMEIIRYIVAFCIDRHPRI
;
A
#
# COMPACT_ATOMS: atom_id res chain seq x y z
N GLU A 1 -31.42 -6.51 -9.16
CA GLU A 1 -31.61 -7.42 -10.31
C GLU A 1 -30.66 -6.98 -11.42
N MET A 2 -29.48 -7.58 -11.48
CA MET A 2 -28.65 -7.53 -12.69
C MET A 2 -28.93 -8.80 -13.45
N THR A 3 -29.61 -8.62 -14.56
CA THR A 3 -30.09 -9.64 -15.47
C THR A 3 -29.00 -10.61 -15.91
N SER A 4 -29.28 -11.89 -15.71
CA SER A 4 -28.61 -13.03 -16.30
C SER A 4 -28.89 -13.05 -17.81
N SER A 5 -27.94 -12.57 -18.63
CA SER A 5 -27.82 -13.06 -20.01
C SER A 5 -26.51 -12.64 -20.64
N LEU A 6 -25.46 -13.40 -20.34
CA LEU A 6 -24.35 -13.66 -21.27
C LEU A 6 -23.84 -15.06 -20.92
N VAL A 7 -24.46 -16.04 -21.52
CA VAL A 7 -24.01 -17.44 -21.53
C VAL A 7 -22.82 -17.50 -22.48
N GLY A 8 -21.63 -17.42 -21.88
CA GLY A 8 -20.35 -17.55 -22.57
C GLY A 8 -19.23 -17.49 -21.55
N SER A 9 -18.93 -18.62 -20.93
CA SER A 9 -17.64 -19.06 -20.29
C SER A 9 -16.76 -18.11 -19.46
N GLU A 10 -17.12 -16.88 -19.17
CA GLU A 10 -16.28 -16.00 -18.34
C GLU A 10 -16.72 -16.05 -16.86
N MET A 11 -15.75 -16.34 -15.99
CA MET A 11 -15.94 -16.32 -14.56
C MET A 11 -16.34 -14.89 -14.09
N CYS A 12 -17.40 -14.79 -13.28
CA CYS A 12 -17.85 -13.47 -12.82
C CYS A 12 -16.79 -12.80 -11.92
N ILE A 13 -16.80 -11.46 -11.88
CA ILE A 13 -15.86 -10.67 -11.07
C ILE A 13 -15.88 -11.11 -9.61
N ARG A 14 -17.06 -11.37 -9.05
CA ARG A 14 -17.22 -11.79 -7.65
C ARG A 14 -16.49 -13.10 -7.35
N ASP A 15 -16.64 -14.10 -8.22
CA ASP A 15 -16.00 -15.41 -8.02
C ASP A 15 -14.48 -15.32 -8.20
N ARG A 16 -14.01 -14.49 -9.15
CA ARG A 16 -12.60 -14.20 -9.36
C ARG A 16 -11.95 -13.66 -8.08
N TYR A 17 -12.55 -12.64 -7.47
CA TYR A 17 -12.01 -12.05 -6.25
C TYR A 17 -12.16 -12.96 -5.03
N ARG A 18 -13.17 -13.81 -4.98
CA ARG A 18 -13.27 -14.84 -3.94
C ARG A 18 -12.03 -15.75 -3.96
N ILE A 19 -11.62 -16.23 -5.15
CA ILE A 19 -10.41 -17.04 -5.29
C ILE A 19 -9.16 -16.24 -4.92
N ILE A 20 -9.03 -14.99 -5.38
CA ILE A 20 -7.89 -14.13 -5.02
C ILE A 20 -7.79 -13.99 -3.50
N PHE A 21 -8.88 -13.75 -2.80
CA PHE A 21 -8.87 -13.63 -1.33
C PHE A 21 -8.43 -14.92 -0.63
N ILE A 22 -8.87 -16.08 -1.13
CA ILE A 22 -8.41 -17.38 -0.61
C ILE A 22 -6.90 -17.54 -0.81
N LEU A 23 -6.39 -17.21 -2.00
CA LEU A 23 -4.96 -17.24 -2.30
C LEU A 23 -4.18 -16.29 -1.37
N LEU A 24 -4.67 -15.08 -1.14
CA LEU A 24 -4.01 -14.11 -0.26
C LEU A 24 -4.01 -14.57 1.20
N ARG A 25 -5.11 -15.13 1.71
CA ARG A 25 -5.18 -15.72 3.06
C ARG A 25 -4.14 -16.82 3.23
N ALA A 26 -4.03 -17.70 2.24
CA ALA A 26 -3.08 -18.79 2.24
C ALA A 26 -1.63 -18.27 2.15
N GLY A 27 -1.35 -17.32 1.25
CA GLY A 27 -0.01 -16.77 1.04
C GLY A 27 0.50 -15.90 2.18
N LEU A 28 -0.40 -15.25 2.91
CA LEU A 28 -0.07 -14.51 4.13
C LEU A 28 0.12 -15.43 5.36
N ASN A 29 0.01 -16.74 5.18
CA ASN A 29 0.26 -17.79 6.18
C ASN A 29 -0.59 -17.66 7.44
N TRP A 30 -1.87 -17.29 7.29
CA TRP A 30 -2.82 -17.25 8.41
C TRP A 30 -3.36 -18.65 8.69
N THR A 31 -3.28 -19.03 9.93
CA THR A 31 -3.15 -20.37 10.51
C THR A 31 -4.22 -21.41 10.17
N THR A 32 -5.27 -21.11 9.47
CA THR A 32 -6.25 -22.08 9.00
C THR A 32 -6.86 -21.61 7.70
N ILE A 33 -6.56 -22.32 6.62
CA ILE A 33 -7.34 -22.18 5.40
C ILE A 33 -8.66 -22.88 5.69
N PRO A 34 -9.79 -22.18 5.75
CA PRO A 34 -11.06 -22.88 5.91
C PRO A 34 -11.28 -23.70 4.64
N HIS A 35 -11.22 -25.02 4.73
CA HIS A 35 -11.68 -25.89 3.64
C HIS A 35 -13.09 -25.49 3.19
N ALA A 36 -13.90 -24.95 4.10
CA ALA A 36 -15.23 -24.41 3.81
C ALA A 36 -15.21 -23.29 2.73
N ASP A 37 -14.22 -22.36 2.76
CA ASP A 37 -14.14 -21.28 1.79
C ASP A 37 -13.85 -21.80 0.37
N TRP A 38 -12.98 -22.83 0.26
CA TRP A 38 -12.72 -23.47 -1.03
C TRP A 38 -13.90 -24.32 -1.52
N ASN A 39 -14.64 -24.97 -0.63
CA ASN A 39 -15.81 -25.78 -0.97
C ASN A 39 -16.89 -24.95 -1.70
N GLU A 40 -17.03 -23.66 -1.38
CA GLU A 40 -17.89 -22.76 -2.16
C GLU A 40 -17.36 -22.51 -3.57
N CYS A 41 -16.03 -22.44 -3.72
CA CYS A 41 -15.39 -22.28 -5.04
C CYS A 41 -15.44 -23.55 -5.89
N GLN A 42 -15.66 -24.73 -5.30
CA GLN A 42 -15.83 -25.98 -6.06
C GLN A 42 -17.02 -25.94 -7.01
N LYS A 43 -18.05 -25.14 -6.71
CA LYS A 43 -19.22 -24.90 -7.55
C LYS A 43 -18.90 -24.12 -8.83
N ILE A 44 -17.73 -23.47 -8.91
CA ILE A 44 -17.26 -22.77 -10.10
C ILE A 44 -16.83 -23.82 -11.13
N LEU A 45 -17.57 -23.94 -12.22
CA LEU A 45 -17.34 -24.95 -13.26
C LEU A 45 -15.95 -24.82 -13.88
N LYS A 46 -15.55 -23.59 -14.21
CA LYS A 46 -14.24 -23.29 -14.81
C LYS A 46 -13.63 -22.07 -14.14
N ILE A 47 -12.40 -22.21 -13.66
CA ILE A 47 -11.62 -21.11 -13.09
C ILE A 47 -10.84 -20.41 -14.21
N ASP A 48 -11.03 -19.10 -14.37
CA ASP A 48 -10.25 -18.27 -15.28
C ASP A 48 -8.97 -17.80 -14.57
N TRP A 49 -7.95 -18.65 -14.58
CA TRP A 49 -6.67 -18.35 -13.97
C TRP A 49 -5.89 -17.22 -14.64
N ASP A 50 -6.08 -16.99 -15.95
CA ASP A 50 -5.47 -15.87 -16.67
C ASP A 50 -6.01 -14.54 -16.17
N ALA A 51 -7.32 -14.45 -15.94
CA ALA A 51 -7.92 -13.27 -15.35
C ALA A 51 -7.49 -13.06 -13.89
N ILE A 52 -7.42 -14.12 -13.07
CA ILE A 52 -6.90 -14.06 -11.69
C ILE A 52 -5.45 -13.56 -11.68
N TYR A 53 -4.60 -14.12 -12.53
CA TYR A 53 -3.21 -13.70 -12.69
C TYR A 53 -3.09 -12.19 -13.00
N LYS A 54 -3.84 -11.72 -14.01
CA LYS A 54 -3.86 -10.28 -14.40
C LYS A 54 -4.30 -9.38 -13.25
N GLU A 55 -5.31 -9.77 -12.50
CA GLU A 55 -5.77 -9.02 -11.33
C GLU A 55 -4.71 -8.99 -10.21
N CYS A 56 -4.04 -10.13 -9.94
CA CYS A 56 -2.95 -10.18 -8.97
C CYS A 56 -1.78 -9.26 -9.36
N VAL A 57 -1.45 -9.18 -10.66
CA VAL A 57 -0.46 -8.22 -11.18
C VAL A 57 -0.92 -6.80 -10.94
N ARG A 58 -2.15 -6.47 -11.35
CA ARG A 58 -2.74 -5.13 -11.22
C ARG A 58 -2.77 -4.63 -9.78
N HIS A 59 -3.03 -5.52 -8.84
CA HIS A 59 -3.11 -5.21 -7.42
C HIS A 59 -1.77 -5.29 -6.68
N GLY A 60 -0.67 -5.68 -7.36
CA GLY A 60 0.65 -5.81 -6.74
C GLY A 60 0.75 -6.93 -5.70
N VAL A 61 -0.03 -7.99 -5.87
CA VAL A 61 -0.10 -9.15 -4.95
C VAL A 61 0.25 -10.48 -5.63
N LEU A 62 0.91 -10.43 -6.79
CA LEU A 62 1.18 -11.60 -7.62
C LEU A 62 1.96 -12.70 -6.88
N ALA A 63 3.04 -12.34 -6.19
CA ALA A 63 3.89 -13.31 -5.51
C ALA A 63 3.22 -13.86 -4.25
N ILE A 64 2.48 -13.02 -3.51
CA ILE A 64 1.70 -13.45 -2.34
C ILE A 64 0.61 -14.47 -2.74
N ALA A 65 -0.09 -14.19 -3.85
CA ALA A 65 -1.10 -15.12 -4.39
C ALA A 65 -0.47 -16.42 -4.90
N TRP A 66 0.76 -16.37 -5.41
CA TRP A 66 1.52 -17.56 -5.80
C TRP A 66 1.84 -18.43 -4.59
N ASP A 67 2.32 -17.86 -3.49
CA ASP A 67 2.55 -18.59 -2.24
C ASP A 67 1.29 -19.29 -1.76
N GLY A 68 0.16 -18.58 -1.85
CA GLY A 68 -1.13 -19.16 -1.51
C GLY A 68 -1.52 -20.32 -2.42
N LEU A 69 -1.28 -20.20 -3.72
CA LEU A 69 -1.53 -21.28 -4.66
C LEU A 69 -0.69 -22.52 -4.35
N LEU A 70 0.61 -22.33 -4.11
CA LEU A 70 1.51 -23.44 -3.78
C LEU A 70 1.07 -24.13 -2.47
N ARG A 71 0.77 -23.37 -1.44
CA ARG A 71 0.32 -23.90 -0.16
C ARG A 71 -1.00 -24.68 -0.30
N LEU A 72 -1.99 -24.16 -1.03
CA LEU A 72 -3.26 -24.84 -1.26
C LEU A 72 -3.11 -26.15 -2.06
N VAL A 73 -2.08 -26.22 -2.92
CA VAL A 73 -1.71 -27.45 -3.62
C VAL A 73 -1.07 -28.47 -2.68
N GLU A 74 -0.12 -28.05 -1.85
CA GLU A 74 0.55 -28.90 -0.87
C GLU A 74 -0.43 -29.48 0.16
N GLU A 75 -1.38 -28.68 0.61
CA GLU A 75 -2.43 -29.10 1.54
C GLU A 75 -3.59 -29.88 0.86
N ASN A 76 -3.49 -30.17 -0.45
CA ASN A 76 -4.51 -30.85 -1.24
C ASN A 76 -5.91 -30.19 -1.20
N VAL A 77 -5.97 -28.87 -1.01
CA VAL A 77 -7.23 -28.09 -0.99
C VAL A 77 -7.76 -27.90 -2.40
N ILE A 78 -6.88 -27.62 -3.37
CA ILE A 78 -7.24 -27.45 -4.79
C ILE A 78 -7.04 -28.75 -5.55
N PRO A 79 -8.11 -29.37 -6.12
CA PRO A 79 -7.96 -30.56 -6.95
C PRO A 79 -7.08 -30.29 -8.18
N SER A 80 -6.30 -31.27 -8.60
CA SER A 80 -5.40 -31.15 -9.76
C SER A 80 -6.14 -30.72 -11.04
N SER A 81 -7.40 -31.11 -11.21
CA SER A 81 -8.26 -30.74 -12.35
C SER A 81 -8.67 -29.26 -12.36
N LYS A 82 -8.50 -28.54 -11.25
CA LYS A 82 -8.84 -27.11 -11.11
C LYS A 82 -7.61 -26.20 -11.10
N LEU A 83 -6.40 -26.74 -11.22
CA LEU A 83 -5.16 -25.96 -11.21
C LEU A 83 -4.98 -25.17 -12.52
N PRO A 84 -4.16 -24.07 -12.47
CA PRO A 84 -3.76 -23.37 -13.67
C PRO A 84 -3.01 -24.27 -14.65
N GLU A 85 -3.15 -24.01 -15.94
CA GLU A 85 -2.40 -24.70 -16.98
C GLU A 85 -0.88 -24.56 -16.78
N ARG A 86 -0.12 -25.56 -17.22
CA ARG A 86 1.36 -25.59 -17.07
C ARG A 86 2.02 -24.31 -17.57
N ARG A 87 1.59 -23.81 -18.74
CA ARG A 87 2.13 -22.55 -19.32
C ARG A 87 1.98 -21.38 -18.36
N LEU A 88 0.79 -21.18 -17.79
CA LEU A 88 0.52 -20.09 -16.87
C LEU A 88 1.30 -20.24 -15.55
N LYS A 89 1.42 -21.47 -15.03
CA LYS A 89 2.25 -21.73 -13.83
C LYS A 89 3.71 -21.33 -14.05
N ILE A 90 4.28 -21.69 -15.21
CA ILE A 90 5.65 -21.29 -15.57
C ILE A 90 5.77 -19.77 -15.66
N GLN A 91 4.84 -19.12 -16.37
CA GLN A 91 4.82 -17.65 -16.47
C GLN A 91 4.72 -16.97 -15.12
N TRP A 92 3.84 -17.50 -14.24
CA TRP A 92 3.66 -16.97 -12.89
C TRP A 92 4.96 -17.08 -12.08
N GLY A 93 5.56 -18.26 -12.02
CA GLY A 93 6.82 -18.50 -11.31
C GLY A 93 7.97 -17.65 -11.84
N ILE A 94 8.10 -17.46 -13.16
CA ILE A 94 9.11 -16.56 -13.74
C ILE A 94 8.91 -15.11 -13.26
N ASN A 95 7.67 -14.63 -13.20
CA ASN A 95 7.41 -13.26 -12.73
C ASN A 95 7.59 -13.10 -11.22
N VAL A 96 7.30 -14.13 -10.42
CA VAL A 96 7.65 -14.14 -8.99
C VAL A 96 9.17 -14.04 -8.84
N LYS A 97 9.94 -14.85 -9.60
CA LYS A 97 11.41 -14.79 -9.56
C LYS A 97 11.97 -13.42 -9.92
N ARG A 98 11.36 -12.72 -10.88
CA ARG A 98 11.73 -11.33 -11.21
C ARG A 98 11.45 -10.37 -10.07
N ILE A 99 10.32 -10.53 -9.35
CA ILE A 99 9.99 -9.72 -8.16
C ILE A 99 11.04 -9.94 -7.07
N GLU A 100 11.43 -11.19 -6.81
CA GLU A 100 12.48 -11.53 -5.83
C GLU A 100 13.82 -10.91 -6.19
N GLN A 101 14.25 -11.02 -7.45
CA GLN A 101 15.49 -10.43 -7.94
C GLN A 101 15.50 -8.92 -7.80
N GLN A 102 14.41 -8.27 -8.22
CA GLN A 102 14.26 -6.81 -8.10
C GLN A 102 14.33 -6.38 -6.63
N TYR A 103 13.65 -7.10 -5.74
CA TYR A 103 13.70 -6.81 -4.31
C TYR A 103 15.13 -6.93 -3.76
N ALA A 104 15.85 -8.00 -4.09
CA ALA A 104 17.22 -8.22 -3.63
C ALA A 104 18.18 -7.12 -4.13
N GLU A 105 18.08 -6.74 -5.41
CA GLU A 105 18.89 -5.66 -6.00
C GLU A 105 18.60 -4.32 -5.30
N GLN A 106 17.31 -3.99 -5.11
CA GLN A 106 16.91 -2.76 -4.44
C GLN A 106 17.37 -2.74 -2.97
N TRP A 107 17.29 -3.88 -2.27
CA TRP A 107 17.76 -4.01 -0.89
C TRP A 107 19.25 -3.74 -0.75
N VAL A 108 20.07 -4.31 -1.64
CA VAL A 108 21.53 -4.09 -1.63
C VAL A 108 21.86 -2.61 -1.87
N ILE A 109 21.19 -1.96 -2.82
CA ILE A 109 21.44 -0.54 -3.11
C ILE A 109 20.94 0.35 -1.97
N ALA A 110 19.77 0.09 -1.40
CA ALA A 110 19.24 0.84 -0.26
C ALA A 110 20.15 0.72 0.98
N SER A 111 20.69 -0.47 1.21
CA SER A 111 21.66 -0.72 2.30
C SER A 111 22.99 0.01 2.06
N ASP A 112 23.51 0.03 0.83
CA ASP A 112 24.71 0.83 0.47
C ASP A 112 24.50 2.32 0.74
N ILE A 113 23.35 2.86 0.32
CA ILE A 113 22.99 4.28 0.58
C ILE A 113 22.93 4.54 2.10
N ALA A 114 22.27 3.69 2.86
CA ALA A 114 22.14 3.85 4.30
C ALA A 114 23.49 3.76 5.03
N LEU A 115 24.39 2.87 4.60
CA LEU A 115 25.76 2.79 5.11
C LEU A 115 26.55 4.08 4.84
N ARG A 116 26.40 4.67 3.65
CA ARG A 116 27.03 5.94 3.31
C ARG A 116 26.51 7.09 4.16
N TYR A 117 25.20 7.16 4.38
CA TYR A 117 24.57 8.13 5.27
C TYR A 117 25.05 7.93 6.71
N ARG A 118 25.09 6.69 7.19
CA ARG A 118 25.60 6.36 8.53
C ARG A 118 27.06 6.78 8.72
N GLY A 119 27.92 6.61 7.70
CA GLY A 119 29.31 7.08 7.69
C GLY A 119 29.44 8.60 7.83
N ALA A 120 28.40 9.36 7.47
CA ALA A 120 28.27 10.80 7.68
C ALA A 120 27.47 11.18 8.95
N GLY A 121 27.19 10.22 9.84
CA GLY A 121 26.42 10.44 11.06
C GLY A 121 24.91 10.60 10.86
N ILE A 122 24.36 10.19 9.71
CA ILE A 122 22.95 10.33 9.37
C ILE A 122 22.25 8.97 9.53
N ARG A 123 21.14 8.97 10.29
CA ARG A 123 20.24 7.81 10.41
C ARG A 123 19.31 7.76 9.19
N THR A 124 19.04 6.55 8.69
CA THR A 124 18.16 6.32 7.54
C THR A 124 16.94 5.52 7.98
N LEU A 125 15.81 6.20 8.13
CA LEU A 125 14.53 5.61 8.45
C LEU A 125 13.75 5.29 7.18
N VAL A 126 13.19 4.09 7.10
CA VAL A 126 12.37 3.63 5.95
C VAL A 126 10.90 3.89 6.24
N LEU A 127 10.21 4.70 5.41
CA LEU A 127 8.83 5.12 5.71
C LEU A 127 7.75 4.10 5.31
N LYS A 128 8.00 3.27 4.34
CA LYS A 128 7.10 2.23 3.79
C LYS A 128 7.93 1.15 3.08
N GLY A 129 7.39 0.46 2.11
CA GLY A 129 8.17 -0.49 1.31
C GLY A 129 8.86 -1.55 2.16
N PHE A 130 10.17 -1.45 2.30
CA PHE A 130 10.97 -2.42 3.05
C PHE A 130 10.62 -2.52 4.54
N ALA A 131 10.19 -1.42 5.19
CA ALA A 131 9.77 -1.46 6.59
C ALA A 131 8.54 -2.35 6.81
N ILE A 132 7.65 -2.43 5.83
CA ILE A 132 6.45 -3.26 5.89
C ILE A 132 6.70 -4.65 5.32
N SER A 133 7.51 -4.78 4.25
CA SER A 133 7.80 -6.09 3.67
C SER A 133 8.44 -7.06 4.66
N HIS A 134 9.22 -6.57 5.62
CA HIS A 134 9.82 -7.38 6.69
C HIS A 134 8.80 -8.08 7.59
N LEU A 135 7.57 -7.62 7.60
CA LEU A 135 6.50 -8.26 8.37
C LEU A 135 5.83 -9.41 7.60
N TYR A 136 6.06 -9.51 6.29
CA TYR A 136 5.50 -10.57 5.46
C TYR A 136 6.21 -11.90 5.67
N PRO A 137 5.51 -13.05 5.53
CA PRO A 137 6.13 -14.38 5.63
C PRO A 137 7.30 -14.55 4.63
N GLN A 138 7.17 -13.96 3.44
CA GLN A 138 8.21 -13.86 2.42
C GLN A 138 8.41 -12.37 2.09
N PRO A 139 9.38 -11.67 2.72
CA PRO A 139 9.58 -10.23 2.54
C PRO A 139 9.78 -9.80 1.08
N ASN A 140 10.47 -10.60 0.28
CA ASN A 140 10.74 -10.36 -1.13
C ASN A 140 9.56 -10.65 -2.06
N HIS A 141 8.43 -11.14 -1.53
CA HIS A 141 7.18 -11.34 -2.28
C HIS A 141 6.22 -10.14 -2.16
N ARG A 142 6.52 -9.20 -1.28
CA ARG A 142 5.87 -7.88 -1.26
C ARG A 142 6.66 -6.92 -2.15
N PRO A 143 6.18 -6.61 -3.39
CA PRO A 143 6.95 -5.78 -4.31
C PRO A 143 7.13 -4.36 -3.75
N CYS A 144 8.37 -3.87 -3.84
CA CYS A 144 8.74 -2.50 -3.56
C CYS A 144 8.96 -1.75 -4.88
N GLY A 145 8.50 -0.51 -4.98
CA GLY A 145 8.75 0.36 -6.13
C GLY A 145 9.96 1.26 -5.87
N ASP A 146 9.69 2.42 -5.33
CA ASP A 146 10.64 3.41 -4.84
C ASP A 146 11.12 3.08 -3.42
N PHE A 147 12.23 3.67 -3.04
CA PHE A 147 12.77 3.60 -1.69
C PHE A 147 12.50 4.91 -0.96
N ASP A 148 11.49 4.91 -0.11
CA ASP A 148 11.14 6.07 0.70
C ASP A 148 11.97 6.11 1.98
N CYS A 149 12.76 7.15 2.17
CA CYS A 149 13.54 7.33 3.38
C CYS A 149 13.33 8.71 4.01
N PHE A 150 13.52 8.76 5.32
CA PHE A 150 13.53 9.99 6.12
C PHE A 150 14.85 10.07 6.89
N LEU A 151 15.60 11.15 6.68
CA LEU A 151 16.95 11.33 7.22
C LEU A 151 16.95 12.13 8.54
N MET A 152 15.92 12.03 9.34
CA MET A 152 15.82 12.62 10.69
C MET A 152 16.13 14.12 10.71
N GLY A 153 15.59 14.87 9.74
CA GLY A 153 15.81 16.33 9.58
C GLY A 153 17.03 16.71 8.76
N GLN A 154 17.83 15.74 8.31
CA GLN A 154 19.05 15.99 7.52
C GLN A 154 18.79 15.98 5.98
N TYR A 155 17.59 16.40 5.56
CA TYR A 155 17.12 16.35 4.18
C TYR A 155 18.11 16.94 3.17
N GLU A 156 18.49 18.22 3.33
CA GLU A 156 19.39 18.89 2.39
C GLU A 156 20.81 18.35 2.46
N PHE A 157 21.31 18.04 3.65
CA PHE A 157 22.63 17.45 3.79
C PHE A 157 22.70 16.06 3.14
N GLY A 158 21.65 15.27 3.28
CA GLY A 158 21.52 13.98 2.58
C GLY A 158 21.52 14.12 1.06
N ASN A 159 20.81 15.12 0.52
CA ASN A 159 20.83 15.42 -0.91
C ASN A 159 22.22 15.78 -1.41
N LEU A 160 22.93 16.67 -0.71
CA LEU A 160 24.29 17.07 -1.06
C LEU A 160 25.28 15.91 -1.01
N LEU A 161 25.14 15.01 -0.03
CA LEU A 161 25.96 13.81 0.03
C LEU A 161 25.68 12.87 -1.15
N ALA A 162 24.41 12.68 -1.49
CA ALA A 162 24.04 11.84 -2.64
C ALA A 162 24.63 12.38 -3.95
N GLU A 163 24.62 13.70 -4.16
CA GLU A 163 25.27 14.35 -5.31
C GLU A 163 26.77 14.07 -5.33
N ARG A 164 27.45 14.15 -4.17
CA ARG A 164 28.88 13.82 -4.05
C ARG A 164 29.20 12.37 -4.38
N TRP A 165 28.25 11.45 -4.20
CA TRP A 165 28.41 10.05 -4.60
C TRP A 165 28.12 9.80 -6.08
N GLY A 166 27.81 10.86 -6.85
CA GLY A 166 27.49 10.77 -8.27
C GLY A 166 26.03 10.43 -8.55
N ALA A 167 25.13 10.51 -7.55
CA ALA A 167 23.70 10.34 -7.76
C ALA A 167 23.08 11.59 -8.42
N SER A 168 22.06 11.38 -9.25
CA SER A 168 21.25 12.48 -9.78
C SER A 168 20.17 12.85 -8.77
N VAL A 169 20.16 14.09 -8.30
CA VAL A 169 19.18 14.60 -7.32
C VAL A 169 18.28 15.64 -7.97
N LYS A 170 16.95 15.42 -7.89
CA LYS A 170 15.93 16.36 -8.36
C LYS A 170 15.09 16.84 -7.18
N ARG A 171 15.08 18.15 -6.93
CA ARG A 171 14.31 18.84 -5.90
C ARG A 171 13.07 19.49 -6.51
N ASP A 172 12.30 18.72 -7.24
CA ASP A 172 11.13 19.18 -8.01
C ASP A 172 9.81 19.14 -7.22
N PHE A 173 9.83 18.57 -6.03
CA PHE A 173 8.68 18.50 -5.15
C PHE A 173 9.03 18.88 -3.70
N TYR A 174 8.17 19.67 -3.07
CA TYR A 174 8.45 20.20 -1.72
C TYR A 174 8.50 19.15 -0.62
N LYS A 175 7.85 18.00 -0.82
CA LYS A 175 7.73 16.94 0.19
C LYS A 175 8.97 16.05 0.23
N HIS A 176 9.54 15.74 -0.92
CA HIS A 176 10.72 14.89 -1.07
C HIS A 176 11.54 15.29 -2.31
N SER A 177 12.78 14.89 -2.35
CA SER A 177 13.61 14.88 -3.55
C SER A 177 13.68 13.48 -4.14
N HIS A 178 13.85 13.39 -5.47
CA HIS A 178 14.11 12.14 -6.15
C HIS A 178 15.62 11.97 -6.36
N ILE A 179 16.21 10.97 -5.75
CA ILE A 179 17.61 10.60 -5.90
C ILE A 179 17.67 9.34 -6.77
N ARG A 180 18.38 9.41 -7.91
CA ARG A 180 18.64 8.22 -8.74
C ARG A 180 20.07 7.74 -8.49
N TYR A 181 20.19 6.56 -7.90
CA TYR A 181 21.46 5.94 -7.58
C TYR A 181 21.48 4.47 -7.96
N LYS A 182 22.43 4.05 -8.79
CA LYS A 182 22.58 2.67 -9.29
C LYS A 182 21.28 2.03 -9.80
N GLY A 183 20.41 2.81 -10.45
CA GLY A 183 19.12 2.34 -10.95
C GLY A 183 17.94 2.39 -9.96
N LEU A 184 18.20 2.55 -8.66
CA LEU A 184 17.16 2.74 -7.65
C LEU A 184 16.68 4.19 -7.64
N VAL A 185 15.37 4.38 -7.54
CA VAL A 185 14.75 5.68 -7.25
C VAL A 185 14.53 5.77 -5.74
N VAL A 186 15.16 6.76 -5.13
CA VAL A 186 15.04 7.05 -3.70
C VAL A 186 14.25 8.34 -3.53
N GLU A 187 13.19 8.30 -2.76
CA GLU A 187 12.47 9.47 -2.29
C GLU A 187 13.03 9.88 -0.92
N ASN A 188 13.93 10.86 -0.91
CA ASN A 188 14.40 11.45 0.35
C ASN A 188 13.38 12.45 0.84
N HIS A 189 12.67 12.11 1.89
CA HIS A 189 11.55 12.88 2.42
C HIS A 189 12.03 14.01 3.34
N GLN A 190 11.58 15.24 3.04
CA GLN A 190 11.64 16.38 3.96
C GLN A 190 10.44 16.33 4.93
N PHE A 191 9.29 15.90 4.43
CA PHE A 191 8.06 15.72 5.18
C PHE A 191 7.49 14.32 4.95
N CYS A 192 7.02 13.68 6.00
CA CYS A 192 6.37 12.36 5.90
C CYS A 192 5.07 12.45 5.11
N THR A 193 4.31 13.54 5.28
CA THR A 193 3.01 13.74 4.63
C THR A 193 2.91 15.09 3.93
N ALA A 194 1.89 15.27 3.09
CA ALA A 194 1.63 16.54 2.44
C ALA A 194 1.14 17.59 3.47
N ILE A 195 1.85 18.73 3.56
CA ILE A 195 1.58 19.77 4.57
C ILE A 195 0.95 21.04 4.01
N ARG A 196 0.86 21.19 2.69
CA ARG A 196 0.41 22.42 2.04
C ARG A 196 -1.11 22.59 2.14
N GLY A 197 -1.54 23.85 2.29
CA GLY A 197 -2.96 24.20 2.28
C GLY A 197 -3.75 23.92 3.58
N SER A 198 -3.14 23.30 4.62
CA SER A 198 -3.88 22.93 5.82
C SER A 198 -3.05 23.04 7.10
N ARG A 199 -3.55 23.80 8.10
CA ARG A 199 -2.96 23.81 9.45
C ARG A 199 -3.01 22.41 10.08
N ARG A 200 -4.12 21.71 9.89
CA ARG A 200 -4.32 20.33 10.38
C ARG A 200 -3.27 19.36 9.82
N ALA A 201 -2.93 19.48 8.53
CA ALA A 201 -1.88 18.67 7.91
C ALA A 201 -0.49 18.98 8.50
N LYS A 202 -0.17 20.25 8.73
CA LYS A 202 1.08 20.66 9.40
C LYS A 202 1.16 20.15 10.84
N ASP A 203 0.05 20.14 11.57
CA ASP A 203 0.00 19.61 12.93
C ASP A 203 0.17 18.10 12.96
N PHE A 204 -0.43 17.38 12.00
CA PHE A 204 -0.25 15.95 11.86
C PHE A 204 1.21 15.58 11.53
N GLU A 205 1.84 16.32 10.60
CA GLU A 205 3.26 16.14 10.26
C GLU A 205 4.16 16.33 11.48
N ARG A 206 3.94 17.40 12.28
CA ARG A 206 4.70 17.62 13.53
C ARG A 206 4.53 16.47 14.52
N LEU A 207 3.31 15.92 14.62
CA LEU A 207 3.05 14.74 15.44
C LEU A 207 3.84 13.53 14.95
N LEU A 208 3.82 13.25 13.65
CA LEU A 208 4.58 12.14 13.07
C LEU A 208 6.08 12.29 13.32
N GLN A 209 6.65 13.47 13.06
CA GLN A 209 8.07 13.72 13.32
C GLN A 209 8.42 13.58 14.81
N LYS A 210 7.54 14.02 15.72
CA LYS A 210 7.73 13.82 17.17
C LYS A 210 7.75 12.34 17.55
N CYS A 211 6.94 11.49 16.91
CA CYS A 211 6.98 10.05 17.11
C CYS A 211 8.34 9.44 16.73
N LEU A 212 9.01 10.01 15.72
CA LEU A 212 10.30 9.51 15.23
C LEU A 212 11.49 9.95 16.09
N HIS A 213 11.46 11.17 16.66
CA HIS A 213 12.60 11.72 17.42
C HIS A 213 12.87 11.00 18.74
N ASN A 214 11.84 10.40 19.34
CA ASN A 214 11.92 9.79 20.67
C ASN A 214 11.96 8.25 20.62
N CYS A 215 12.28 7.65 19.46
CA CYS A 215 12.33 6.21 19.33
C CYS A 215 13.75 5.65 19.34
N ASN A 216 13.93 4.52 19.98
CA ASN A 216 15.13 3.72 19.81
C ASN A 216 15.16 3.14 18.38
N PRO A 217 16.33 3.09 17.72
CA PRO A 217 16.44 2.50 16.39
C PRO A 217 16.10 1.01 16.42
N VAL A 218 15.21 0.59 15.52
CA VAL A 218 14.92 -0.81 15.23
C VAL A 218 15.43 -1.08 13.82
N TYR A 219 16.45 -1.92 13.71
CA TYR A 219 17.07 -2.19 12.42
C TYR A 219 16.31 -3.26 11.63
N LEU A 220 16.27 -3.10 10.31
CA LEU A 220 15.66 -4.05 9.39
C LEU A 220 16.69 -5.11 8.99
N GLY A 221 16.50 -6.34 9.50
CA GLY A 221 17.45 -7.42 9.29
C GLY A 221 18.86 -7.03 9.73
N ASP A 222 19.86 -7.50 9.01
CA ASP A 222 21.30 -7.21 9.26
C ASP A 222 21.78 -5.87 8.65
N SER A 223 20.83 -5.01 8.25
CA SER A 223 21.15 -3.71 7.63
C SER A 223 21.23 -2.58 8.66
N VAL A 224 21.63 -1.39 8.20
CA VAL A 224 21.60 -0.15 8.99
C VAL A 224 20.35 0.69 8.71
N LEU A 225 19.40 0.14 7.95
CA LEU A 225 18.09 0.73 7.70
C LEU A 225 17.23 0.60 8.95
N GLU A 226 16.54 1.65 9.31
CA GLU A 226 15.72 1.68 10.52
C GLU A 226 14.22 1.62 10.19
N ALA A 227 13.48 0.81 10.94
CA ALA A 227 12.03 0.80 10.91
C ALA A 227 11.47 1.91 11.81
N PRO A 228 10.38 2.57 11.40
CA PRO A 228 9.64 3.47 12.27
C PRO A 228 8.96 2.72 13.42
N PRO A 229 8.62 3.42 14.54
CA PRO A 229 7.80 2.85 15.60
C PRO A 229 6.42 2.39 15.09
N ASP A 230 5.83 1.38 15.74
CA ASP A 230 4.58 0.77 15.29
C ASP A 230 3.41 1.75 15.21
N LEU A 231 3.27 2.65 16.19
CA LEU A 231 2.25 3.71 16.14
C LEU A 231 2.47 4.66 14.95
N PHE A 232 3.72 5.02 14.65
CA PHE A 232 4.02 5.83 13.46
C PHE A 232 3.62 5.08 12.20
N ASN A 233 4.02 3.81 12.06
CA ASN A 233 3.68 2.98 10.91
C ASN A 233 2.16 2.90 10.70
N ALA A 234 1.39 2.66 11.77
CA ALA A 234 -0.06 2.61 11.69
C ALA A 234 -0.66 3.95 11.21
N LEU A 235 -0.22 5.07 11.78
CA LEU A 235 -0.70 6.41 11.40
C LEU A 235 -0.28 6.78 9.97
N PHE A 236 0.97 6.49 9.62
CA PHE A 236 1.53 6.83 8.31
C PHE A 236 0.90 6.00 7.19
N LEU A 237 0.77 4.68 7.36
CA LEU A 237 0.12 3.81 6.39
C LEU A 237 -1.36 4.18 6.19
N THR A 238 -2.08 4.46 7.28
CA THR A 238 -3.46 4.93 7.20
C THR A 238 -3.56 6.22 6.41
N LYS A 239 -2.72 7.22 6.72
CA LYS A 239 -2.74 8.52 6.01
C LYS A 239 -2.34 8.39 4.56
N HIS A 240 -1.33 7.59 4.26
CA HIS A 240 -0.85 7.32 2.92
C HIS A 240 -1.92 6.62 2.06
N ALA A 241 -2.50 5.52 2.57
CA ALA A 241 -3.56 4.79 1.88
C ALA A 241 -4.83 5.64 1.72
N GLN A 242 -5.24 6.43 2.74
CA GLN A 242 -6.35 7.36 2.62
C GLN A 242 -6.11 8.40 1.52
N GLY A 243 -4.89 8.96 1.44
CA GLY A 243 -4.53 9.91 0.39
C GLY A 243 -4.71 9.33 -1.01
N HIS A 244 -4.15 8.15 -1.26
CA HIS A 244 -4.35 7.45 -2.54
C HIS A 244 -5.81 7.11 -2.81
N PHE A 245 -6.54 6.59 -1.81
CA PHE A 245 -7.97 6.28 -1.96
C PHE A 245 -8.79 7.47 -2.42
N LEU A 246 -8.53 8.64 -1.87
CA LEU A 246 -9.26 9.87 -2.19
C LEU A 246 -8.92 10.44 -3.57
N THR A 247 -7.76 10.11 -4.14
CA THR A 247 -7.28 10.71 -5.40
C THR A 247 -7.19 9.72 -6.57
N GLU A 248 -6.60 8.54 -6.35
CA GLU A 248 -6.23 7.59 -7.40
C GLU A 248 -6.88 6.22 -7.23
N GLY A 249 -7.32 5.92 -6.01
CA GLY A 249 -7.72 4.57 -5.58
C GLY A 249 -6.57 3.79 -4.93
N ILE A 250 -6.94 2.72 -4.23
CA ILE A 250 -6.00 1.80 -3.57
C ILE A 250 -6.13 0.40 -4.15
N THR A 251 -5.12 -0.42 -3.89
CA THR A 251 -5.04 -1.80 -4.37
C THR A 251 -5.11 -2.80 -3.21
N LEU A 252 -5.25 -4.09 -3.51
CA LEU A 252 -5.20 -5.15 -2.49
C LEU A 252 -3.87 -5.16 -1.72
N ARG A 253 -2.78 -4.70 -2.32
CA ARG A 253 -1.50 -4.56 -1.60
C ARG A 253 -1.62 -3.63 -0.39
N HIS A 254 -2.35 -2.51 -0.50
CA HIS A 254 -2.56 -1.61 0.65
C HIS A 254 -3.38 -2.30 1.76
N LEU A 255 -4.35 -3.14 1.38
CA LEU A 255 -5.10 -3.93 2.33
C LEU A 255 -4.22 -5.01 2.99
N CYS A 256 -3.37 -5.69 2.22
CA CYS A 256 -2.41 -6.66 2.75
C CYS A 256 -1.39 -6.00 3.70
N ASP A 257 -0.85 -4.82 3.34
CA ASP A 257 0.08 -4.07 4.18
C ASP A 257 -0.55 -3.71 5.53
N TRP A 258 -1.82 -3.26 5.53
CA TRP A 258 -2.56 -2.98 6.75
C TRP A 258 -2.83 -4.24 7.56
N ALA A 259 -3.27 -5.29 6.89
CA ALA A 259 -3.57 -6.58 7.50
C ALA A 259 -2.35 -7.20 8.20
N ILE A 260 -1.18 -7.20 7.53
CA ILE A 260 0.04 -7.77 8.11
C ILE A 260 0.55 -6.93 9.28
N LEU A 261 0.44 -5.60 9.22
CA LEU A 261 0.76 -4.74 10.36
C LEU A 261 -0.12 -5.06 11.57
N LEU A 262 -1.43 -5.21 11.36
CA LEU A 262 -2.36 -5.59 12.43
C LEU A 262 -1.98 -6.93 13.06
N LYS A 263 -1.65 -7.91 12.24
CA LYS A 263 -1.33 -9.26 12.71
C LYS A 263 0.00 -9.31 13.47
N GLU A 264 1.05 -8.74 12.89
CA GLU A 264 2.41 -8.90 13.40
C GLU A 264 2.79 -7.88 14.48
N ARG A 265 2.13 -6.70 14.48
CA ARG A 265 2.47 -5.57 15.34
C ARG A 265 1.27 -5.00 16.11
N GLY A 266 0.08 -5.54 15.89
CA GLY A 266 -1.16 -5.00 16.48
C GLY A 266 -1.15 -4.90 17.99
N GLU A 267 -0.55 -5.87 18.69
CA GLU A 267 -0.44 -5.87 20.16
C GLU A 267 0.49 -4.77 20.71
N LEU A 268 1.41 -4.26 19.89
CA LEU A 268 2.38 -3.23 20.27
C LEU A 268 1.87 -1.81 20.00
N ILE A 269 0.72 -1.66 19.35
CA ILE A 269 0.12 -0.37 19.01
C ILE A 269 -0.77 0.10 20.16
N ASP A 270 -0.57 1.34 20.63
CA ASP A 270 -1.51 2.02 21.53
C ASP A 270 -2.77 2.41 20.76
N TRP A 271 -3.74 1.49 20.69
CA TRP A 271 -5.00 1.69 19.95
C TRP A 271 -5.84 2.87 20.49
N PRO A 272 -6.00 3.08 21.79
CA PRO A 272 -6.67 4.28 22.30
C PRO A 272 -6.04 5.57 21.79
N LEU A 273 -4.71 5.66 21.76
CA LEU A 273 -4.00 6.83 21.21
C LEU A 273 -4.15 6.92 19.70
N PHE A 274 -4.00 5.80 18.98
CA PHE A 274 -4.19 5.74 17.53
C PHE A 274 -5.60 6.24 17.14
N HIS A 275 -6.65 5.77 17.78
CA HIS A 275 -8.02 6.19 17.49
C HIS A 275 -8.26 7.67 17.76
N ARG A 276 -7.77 8.20 18.89
CA ARG A 276 -7.84 9.65 19.18
C ARG A 276 -7.16 10.49 18.10
N ILE A 277 -6.00 10.04 17.63
CA ILE A 277 -5.26 10.72 16.56
C ILE A 277 -6.04 10.60 15.24
N CYS A 278 -6.51 9.43 14.87
CA CYS A 278 -7.32 9.22 13.66
C CYS A 278 -8.59 10.07 13.67
N GLU A 279 -9.30 10.17 14.79
CA GLU A 279 -10.45 11.06 14.96
C GLU A 279 -10.06 12.52 14.70
N LYS A 280 -9.04 12.99 15.40
CA LYS A 280 -8.57 14.38 15.29
C LYS A 280 -8.18 14.75 13.86
N TYR A 281 -7.64 13.82 13.08
CA TYR A 281 -7.10 14.10 11.74
C TYR A 281 -7.96 13.55 10.60
N GLY A 282 -9.20 13.10 10.86
CA GLY A 282 -10.17 12.68 9.85
C GLY A 282 -9.81 11.40 9.13
N MET A 283 -9.17 10.47 9.84
CA MET A 283 -8.75 9.16 9.32
C MET A 283 -9.55 7.99 9.92
N ARG A 284 -10.38 8.25 10.95
CA ARG A 284 -11.03 7.21 11.74
C ARG A 284 -11.86 6.26 10.88
N LEU A 285 -12.82 6.80 10.12
CA LEU A 285 -13.73 5.98 9.33
C LEU A 285 -12.99 5.14 8.29
N PHE A 286 -11.93 5.68 7.70
CA PHE A 286 -11.10 4.95 6.75
C PHE A 286 -10.31 3.82 7.45
N SER A 287 -9.66 4.08 8.57
CA SER A 287 -8.89 3.08 9.31
C SER A 287 -9.76 1.94 9.85
N GLU A 288 -10.94 2.27 10.39
CA GLU A 288 -11.93 1.28 10.86
C GLU A 288 -12.40 0.38 9.70
N THR A 289 -12.68 0.97 8.52
CA THR A 289 -13.12 0.20 7.36
C THR A 289 -12.00 -0.69 6.78
N MET A 290 -10.76 -0.19 6.73
CA MET A 290 -9.60 -1.01 6.33
C MET A 290 -9.40 -2.18 7.28
N THR A 291 -9.56 -1.94 8.59
CA THR A 291 -9.50 -2.99 9.61
C THR A 291 -10.62 -4.01 9.43
N GLN A 292 -11.87 -3.58 9.27
CA GLN A 292 -13.02 -4.45 9.00
C GLN A 292 -12.79 -5.33 7.75
N LEU A 293 -12.29 -4.75 6.64
CA LEU A 293 -11.97 -5.52 5.44
C LEU A 293 -10.84 -6.52 5.67
N SER A 294 -9.83 -6.17 6.46
CA SER A 294 -8.76 -7.10 6.81
C SER A 294 -9.28 -8.33 7.54
N PHE A 295 -10.28 -8.17 8.41
CA PHE A 295 -10.96 -9.31 9.06
C PHE A 295 -11.84 -10.08 8.10
N SER A 296 -12.77 -9.41 7.44
CA SER A 296 -13.82 -10.07 6.65
C SER A 296 -13.27 -10.69 5.35
N VAL A 297 -12.32 -10.01 4.68
CA VAL A 297 -11.80 -10.42 3.38
C VAL A 297 -10.52 -11.24 3.51
N LEU A 298 -9.59 -10.82 4.37
CA LEU A 298 -8.30 -11.50 4.54
C LEU A 298 -8.25 -12.45 5.73
N GLY A 299 -9.29 -12.51 6.57
CA GLY A 299 -9.44 -13.53 7.61
C GLY A 299 -8.50 -13.37 8.79
N ILE A 300 -8.02 -12.15 9.09
CA ILE A 300 -7.28 -11.91 10.34
C ILE A 300 -8.19 -12.21 11.52
N LYS A 301 -7.63 -12.82 12.55
CA LYS A 301 -8.30 -12.97 13.84
C LYS A 301 -7.52 -12.14 14.86
N THR A 302 -8.17 -11.17 15.48
CA THR A 302 -7.65 -10.51 16.67
C THR A 302 -8.66 -10.66 17.80
N GLU A 303 -8.21 -10.71 19.03
CA GLU A 303 -9.07 -10.87 20.22
C GLU A 303 -9.81 -9.57 20.60
N LYS A 304 -9.47 -8.44 19.96
CA LYS A 304 -10.03 -7.14 20.32
C LYS A 304 -10.88 -6.58 19.19
N ASN A 305 -12.20 -6.48 19.38
CA ASN A 305 -13.10 -5.67 18.56
C ASN A 305 -12.77 -4.19 18.76
N VAL A 306 -11.88 -3.64 17.94
CA VAL A 306 -11.32 -2.29 18.09
C VAL A 306 -11.97 -1.29 17.13
N PHE A 307 -13.08 -1.64 16.46
CA PHE A 307 -13.70 -0.80 15.43
C PHE A 307 -15.22 -0.99 15.33
N ASN A 308 -15.91 0.04 14.84
CA ASN A 308 -17.32 -0.05 14.49
C ASN A 308 -17.49 -0.68 13.11
N GLU A 309 -18.27 -1.76 13.03
CA GLU A 309 -18.59 -2.40 11.77
C GLU A 309 -19.62 -1.58 10.99
N ASP A 310 -19.32 -1.34 9.72
CA ASP A 310 -20.22 -0.72 8.75
C ASP A 310 -20.13 -1.48 7.42
N ALA A 311 -21.03 -2.43 7.23
CA ALA A 311 -21.04 -3.30 6.05
C ALA A 311 -21.23 -2.51 4.74
N CYS A 312 -21.99 -1.41 4.76
CA CYS A 312 -22.17 -0.57 3.58
C CYS A 312 -20.87 0.13 3.17
N ARG A 313 -20.19 0.74 4.15
CA ARG A 313 -18.91 1.42 3.92
C ARG A 313 -17.81 0.45 3.50
N ALA A 314 -17.74 -0.72 4.16
CA ALA A 314 -16.82 -1.79 3.78
C ALA A 314 -17.07 -2.30 2.36
N GLY A 315 -18.33 -2.51 1.98
CA GLY A 315 -18.72 -2.93 0.63
C GLY A 315 -18.33 -1.89 -0.43
N GLN A 316 -18.51 -0.61 -0.15
CA GLN A 316 -18.13 0.46 -1.08
C GLN A 316 -16.61 0.59 -1.25
N LEU A 317 -15.84 0.52 -0.17
CA LEU A 317 -14.38 0.53 -0.24
C LEU A 317 -13.86 -0.70 -1.00
N LEU A 318 -14.39 -1.88 -0.73
CA LEU A 318 -14.01 -3.10 -1.45
C LEU A 318 -14.35 -3.01 -2.93
N SER A 319 -15.53 -2.49 -3.28
CA SER A 319 -15.94 -2.27 -4.67
C SER A 319 -14.98 -1.29 -5.38
N ASP A 320 -14.56 -0.21 -4.71
CA ASP A 320 -13.60 0.74 -5.26
C ASP A 320 -12.21 0.08 -5.48
N ILE A 321 -11.75 -0.74 -4.54
CA ILE A 321 -10.51 -1.51 -4.70
C ILE A 321 -10.59 -2.42 -5.93
N ILE A 322 -11.70 -3.13 -6.10
CA ILE A 322 -11.90 -4.11 -7.19
C ILE A 322 -12.02 -3.41 -8.54
N ILE A 323 -12.78 -2.32 -8.63
CA ILE A 323 -13.16 -1.68 -9.90
C ILE A 323 -12.32 -0.43 -10.17
N GLY A 324 -11.95 0.30 -9.11
CA GLY A 324 -11.55 1.71 -9.17
C GLY A 324 -10.10 2.00 -9.49
N SER A 325 -9.18 1.01 -9.48
CA SER A 325 -7.75 1.29 -9.71
C SER A 325 -7.45 1.59 -11.19
N ARG A 326 -7.97 2.71 -11.68
CA ARG A 326 -7.61 3.26 -12.98
C ARG A 326 -6.45 4.23 -12.78
N SER A 327 -5.25 3.80 -13.14
CA SER A 327 -4.07 4.66 -13.17
C SER A 327 -4.32 5.88 -14.06
N ILE A 328 -4.41 7.07 -13.47
CA ILE A 328 -4.46 8.35 -14.18
C ILE A 328 -3.12 8.63 -14.86
N PHE A 329 -2.06 7.92 -14.46
CA PHE A 329 -0.68 8.18 -14.86
C PHE A 329 -0.28 7.64 -16.24
N ASN A 330 -1.12 6.85 -16.92
CA ASN A 330 -0.80 6.26 -18.23
C ASN A 330 -1.13 7.15 -19.43
N SER A 331 -1.49 8.43 -19.22
CA SER A 331 -1.74 9.35 -20.33
C SER A 331 -0.52 10.27 -20.55
N PRO A 332 -0.03 10.40 -21.78
CA PRO A 332 1.10 11.28 -22.14
C PRO A 332 0.72 12.77 -22.20
N SER A 333 -0.28 13.20 -21.44
CA SER A 333 -0.82 14.55 -21.46
C SER A 333 -0.01 15.52 -20.58
N SER A 334 -0.02 16.80 -20.94
CA SER A 334 0.63 17.89 -20.21
C SER A 334 0.19 17.93 -18.73
N ASP A 335 1.05 18.49 -17.87
CA ASP A 335 0.77 18.63 -16.43
C ASP A 335 -0.57 19.31 -16.11
N TRP A 336 -1.05 20.19 -16.97
CA TRP A 336 -2.37 20.83 -16.87
C TRP A 336 -3.53 19.84 -16.98
N TRP A 337 -3.47 18.91 -17.94
CA TRP A 337 -4.51 17.89 -18.10
C TRP A 337 -4.55 16.91 -16.92
N LYS A 338 -3.38 16.54 -16.40
CA LYS A 338 -3.30 15.68 -15.20
C LYS A 338 -3.97 16.33 -13.99
N ARG A 339 -3.78 17.64 -13.82
CA ARG A 339 -4.38 18.43 -12.75
C ARG A 339 -5.88 18.59 -12.88
N GLY A 340 -6.36 18.91 -14.07
CA GLY A 340 -7.79 18.93 -14.38
C GLY A 340 -8.44 17.57 -14.11
N ALA A 341 -7.77 16.48 -14.48
CA ALA A 341 -8.23 15.12 -14.23
C ALA A 341 -8.34 14.81 -12.74
N ILE A 342 -7.38 15.27 -11.91
CA ILE A 342 -7.45 15.08 -10.46
C ILE A 342 -8.64 15.82 -9.87
N ILE A 343 -8.84 17.10 -10.21
CA ILE A 343 -10.00 17.88 -9.74
C ILE A 343 -11.30 17.21 -10.17
N PHE A 344 -11.37 16.76 -11.43
CA PHE A 344 -12.54 16.05 -11.95
C PHE A 344 -12.80 14.75 -11.18
N ASN A 345 -11.75 13.99 -10.87
CA ASN A 345 -11.87 12.75 -10.09
C ASN A 345 -12.30 13.03 -8.65
N ILE A 346 -11.74 14.04 -7.98
CA ILE A 346 -12.18 14.47 -6.65
C ILE A 346 -13.68 14.79 -6.67
N PHE A 347 -14.16 15.49 -7.68
CA PHE A 347 -15.58 15.84 -7.82
C PHE A 347 -16.44 14.61 -8.15
N LYS A 348 -16.00 13.75 -9.06
CA LYS A 348 -16.67 12.51 -9.43
C LYS A 348 -16.76 11.57 -8.23
N ASP A 349 -15.68 11.45 -7.49
CA ASP A 349 -15.55 10.55 -6.33
C ASP A 349 -15.88 11.25 -5.00
N ARG A 350 -16.68 12.32 -5.03
CA ARG A 350 -17.11 13.08 -3.83
C ARG A 350 -17.74 12.20 -2.73
N TRP A 351 -18.27 11.03 -3.09
CA TRP A 351 -18.79 10.05 -2.16
C TRP A 351 -17.69 9.52 -1.21
N LYS A 352 -16.44 9.41 -1.65
CA LYS A 352 -15.30 9.00 -0.82
C LYS A 352 -15.08 10.00 0.33
N TYR A 353 -15.12 11.29 0.01
CA TYR A 353 -15.00 12.35 1.03
C TYR A 353 -16.16 12.30 2.02
N ARG A 354 -17.39 12.13 1.53
CA ARG A 354 -18.58 12.07 2.38
C ARG A 354 -18.57 10.90 3.36
N LEU A 355 -18.05 9.74 2.95
CA LEU A 355 -18.12 8.50 3.72
C LEU A 355 -16.88 8.22 4.57
N PHE A 356 -15.73 8.75 4.18
CA PHE A 356 -14.44 8.37 4.77
C PHE A 356 -13.65 9.53 5.37
N THR A 357 -14.16 10.75 5.28
CA THR A 357 -13.51 11.92 5.86
C THR A 357 -14.53 12.85 6.53
N ASP A 358 -14.04 13.72 7.36
CA ASP A 358 -14.79 14.87 7.90
C ASP A 358 -14.58 16.16 7.08
N THR A 359 -13.91 16.03 5.93
CA THR A 359 -13.52 17.18 5.11
C THR A 359 -14.56 17.42 4.01
N ASN A 360 -14.99 18.66 3.87
CA ASN A 360 -15.84 19.06 2.76
C ASN A 360 -15.07 19.00 1.44
N VAL A 361 -15.57 18.26 0.46
CA VAL A 361 -14.94 18.07 -0.85
C VAL A 361 -14.64 19.38 -1.58
N TYR A 362 -15.53 20.38 -1.48
CA TYR A 362 -15.34 21.69 -2.13
C TYR A 362 -14.17 22.45 -1.51
N MET A 363 -14.02 22.37 -0.19
CA MET A 363 -12.86 22.95 0.51
C MET A 363 -11.56 22.25 0.12
N GLU A 364 -11.60 20.96 -0.13
CA GLU A 364 -10.42 20.20 -0.60
C GLU A 364 -10.04 20.59 -2.02
N ILE A 365 -11.01 20.75 -2.92
CA ILE A 365 -10.77 21.27 -4.28
C ILE A 365 -10.16 22.67 -4.21
N ILE A 366 -10.69 23.57 -3.39
CA ILE A 366 -10.14 24.92 -3.20
C ILE A 366 -8.70 24.83 -2.68
N ARG A 367 -8.44 24.02 -1.67
CA ARG A 367 -7.08 23.81 -1.13
C ARG A 367 -6.12 23.31 -2.20
N TYR A 368 -6.57 22.37 -3.02
CA TYR A 368 -5.80 21.84 -4.13
C TYR A 368 -5.47 22.91 -5.17
N ILE A 369 -6.45 23.74 -5.55
CA ILE A 369 -6.26 24.87 -6.47
C ILE A 369 -5.31 25.90 -5.88
N VAL A 370 -5.47 26.26 -4.60
CA VAL A 370 -4.60 27.23 -3.90
C VAL A 370 -3.16 26.69 -3.81
N ALA A 371 -2.99 25.42 -3.43
CA ALA A 371 -1.67 24.79 -3.41
C ALA A 371 -1.02 24.80 -4.79
N PHE A 372 -1.82 24.60 -5.83
CA PHE A 372 -1.42 24.69 -7.22
C PHE A 372 -0.94 26.09 -7.65
N CYS A 373 -1.68 27.15 -7.24
CA CYS A 373 -1.31 28.53 -7.59
C CYS A 373 -0.04 28.99 -6.86
N ILE A 374 0.21 28.47 -5.66
CA ILE A 374 1.40 28.77 -4.85
C ILE A 374 2.63 28.04 -5.38
N ASP A 375 2.44 26.83 -5.92
CA ASP A 375 3.50 26.01 -6.48
C ASP A 375 3.61 26.18 -7.99
N ARG A 376 4.58 26.98 -8.45
CA ARG A 376 4.89 27.09 -9.88
C ARG A 376 5.38 25.76 -10.49
N HIS A 377 5.71 24.76 -9.66
CA HIS A 377 6.08 23.41 -10.03
C HIS A 377 5.33 22.35 -9.17
N PRO A 378 4.00 22.23 -9.33
CA PRO A 378 3.27 21.23 -8.58
C PRO A 378 3.41 19.87 -9.26
N ARG A 379 4.17 19.00 -8.66
CA ARG A 379 4.02 17.56 -8.84
C ARG A 379 3.40 17.00 -7.56
N ILE A 380 2.41 16.14 -7.76
CA ILE A 380 1.68 15.45 -6.71
C ILE A 380 2.54 14.27 -6.25
#